data_f557ac5af8b7b2c201a323fe30833954
#
_entry.id   f557ac5af8b7b2c201a323fe30833954
#
_cell.length_a   1.000
_cell.length_b   1.000
_cell.length_c   1.000
_cell.angle_alpha   90.00
_cell.angle_beta   90.00
_cell.angle_gamma   90.00
#
_symmetry.space_group_name_H-M   'P 1'
#
loop_
_entity.id
_entity.type
_entity.pdbx_description
1 polymer ?
#
loop_
_entity_poly.entity_id
_entity_poly.type
_entity_poly.pdbx_seq_one_letter_code
_entity_poly.pdbx_strand_id
1 'polypeptide(L)'
;TKSRPARWMIPALACAAVCVLPSSWMLSAFGYPCRSLISDEGLRWLFLHLYSLIATPLTACALVYASAAGALEICARIFRRNGNHTSVWVAATAALALCSLPLLAFIMPGSPLRAITGGLWPSPLVSGLPVIIALIVQAAAILYAYLNLYFTSAGKFCFMLSWGIRRYAIWIVAAMLLSFIHGTLHYVL
;
A
#
# COMPACT_ATOMS: atom_id res chain seq x y z
N THR A 1 -20.73 -8.55 -14.47
CA THR A 1 -19.77 -8.29 -15.59
C THR A 1 -18.43 -7.92 -14.98
N LYS A 2 -17.48 -8.90 -14.88
CA LYS A 2 -16.10 -8.64 -14.46
C LYS A 2 -15.47 -7.71 -15.49
N SER A 3 -15.03 -6.54 -15.04
CA SER A 3 -14.42 -5.50 -15.87
C SER A 3 -13.25 -6.07 -16.70
N ARG A 4 -13.46 -6.20 -18.00
CA ARG A 4 -12.45 -6.64 -18.98
C ARG A 4 -11.13 -5.82 -18.97
N PRO A 5 -11.11 -4.49 -18.61
CA PRO A 5 -9.88 -3.70 -18.64
C PRO A 5 -8.78 -4.19 -17.68
N ALA A 6 -9.14 -4.73 -16.51
CA ALA A 6 -8.15 -5.21 -15.53
C ALA A 6 -7.31 -6.42 -16.02
N ARG A 7 -7.81 -7.19 -16.99
CA ARG A 7 -7.09 -8.36 -17.54
C ARG A 7 -5.87 -7.97 -18.39
N TRP A 8 -5.93 -6.84 -19.08
CA TRP A 8 -4.86 -6.37 -19.96
C TRP A 8 -3.87 -5.45 -19.25
N MET A 9 -4.25 -4.89 -18.12
CA MET A 9 -3.43 -3.94 -17.35
C MET A 9 -2.11 -4.56 -16.89
N ILE A 10 -2.14 -5.76 -16.28
CA ILE A 10 -0.92 -6.41 -15.79
C ILE A 10 0.02 -6.79 -16.94
N PRO A 11 -0.42 -7.50 -17.99
CA PRO A 11 0.48 -7.81 -19.09
C PRO A 11 1.01 -6.55 -19.80
N ALA A 12 0.21 -5.49 -19.93
CA ALA A 12 0.68 -4.23 -20.48
C ALA A 12 1.77 -3.58 -19.63
N LEU A 13 1.59 -3.54 -18.29
CA LEU A 13 2.60 -3.03 -17.36
C LEU A 13 3.85 -3.91 -17.34
N ALA A 14 3.69 -5.23 -17.40
CA ALA A 14 4.81 -6.16 -17.46
C ALA A 14 5.61 -5.97 -18.77
N CYS A 15 4.93 -5.84 -19.91
CA CYS A 15 5.59 -5.49 -21.17
C CYS A 15 6.32 -4.14 -21.08
N ALA A 16 5.69 -3.11 -20.50
CA ALA A 16 6.32 -1.82 -20.30
C ALA A 16 7.59 -1.93 -19.43
N ALA A 17 7.52 -2.68 -18.32
CA ALA A 17 8.66 -2.91 -17.43
C ALA A 17 9.83 -3.60 -18.15
N VAL A 18 9.53 -4.60 -19.00
CA VAL A 18 10.55 -5.29 -19.81
C VAL A 18 11.09 -4.39 -20.90
N CYS A 19 10.24 -3.58 -21.55
CA CYS A 19 10.66 -2.66 -22.61
C CYS A 19 11.60 -1.53 -22.14
N VAL A 20 11.60 -1.18 -20.84
CA VAL A 20 12.54 -0.18 -20.30
C VAL A 20 14.00 -0.64 -20.49
N LEU A 21 14.29 -1.94 -20.42
CA LEU A 21 15.65 -2.46 -20.58
C LEU A 21 16.22 -2.18 -21.98
N PRO A 22 15.61 -2.66 -23.09
CA PRO A 22 16.12 -2.41 -24.42
C PRO A 22 16.03 -0.94 -24.83
N SER A 23 15.01 -0.20 -24.38
CA SER A 23 14.88 1.22 -24.69
C SER A 23 16.01 2.05 -24.05
N SER A 24 16.43 1.75 -22.83
CA SER A 24 17.57 2.43 -22.19
C SER A 24 18.87 2.21 -22.96
N TRP A 25 19.09 1.00 -23.47
CA TRP A 25 20.25 0.66 -24.28
C TRP A 25 20.22 1.38 -25.64
N MET A 26 19.08 1.38 -26.33
CA MET A 26 18.94 2.09 -27.61
C MET A 26 19.18 3.59 -27.45
N LEU A 27 18.59 4.24 -26.45
CA LEU A 27 18.79 5.66 -26.20
C LEU A 27 20.26 5.99 -25.94
N SER A 28 20.95 5.18 -25.14
CA SER A 28 22.38 5.32 -24.89
C SER A 28 23.22 5.14 -26.17
N ALA A 29 22.86 4.18 -27.02
CA ALA A 29 23.52 3.93 -28.30
C ALA A 29 23.36 5.08 -29.31
N PHE A 30 22.23 5.80 -29.26
CA PHE A 30 21.98 7.00 -30.08
C PHE A 30 22.65 8.29 -29.54
N GLY A 31 23.45 8.18 -28.47
CA GLY A 31 24.20 9.31 -27.91
C GLY A 31 23.40 10.24 -27.00
N TYR A 32 22.21 9.83 -26.55
CA TYR A 32 21.50 10.56 -25.49
C TYR A 32 22.23 10.39 -24.15
N PRO A 33 22.21 11.41 -23.28
CA PRO A 33 22.87 11.38 -21.95
C PRO A 33 22.08 10.51 -20.98
N CYS A 34 21.81 9.25 -21.35
CA CYS A 34 21.04 8.29 -20.58
C CYS A 34 21.95 7.13 -20.15
N ARG A 35 21.70 6.58 -18.93
CA ARG A 35 22.41 5.40 -18.45
C ARG A 35 21.76 4.14 -18.99
N SER A 36 22.57 3.25 -19.59
CA SER A 36 22.08 1.97 -20.07
C SER A 36 21.93 0.99 -18.90
N LEU A 37 20.73 0.39 -18.77
CA LEU A 37 20.47 -0.68 -17.81
C LEU A 37 21.13 -2.02 -18.18
N ILE A 38 21.51 -2.19 -19.46
CA ILE A 38 22.16 -3.42 -19.97
C ILE A 38 23.69 -3.36 -19.82
N SER A 39 24.25 -2.19 -19.45
CA SER A 39 25.68 -2.09 -19.11
C SER A 39 26.00 -2.85 -17.81
N ASP A 40 27.28 -3.21 -17.60
CA ASP A 40 27.72 -3.88 -16.37
C ASP A 40 27.33 -3.09 -15.11
N GLU A 41 27.46 -1.77 -15.15
CA GLU A 41 27.04 -0.89 -14.06
C GLU A 41 25.52 -0.90 -13.87
N GLY A 42 24.76 -0.84 -14.97
CA GLY A 42 23.29 -0.83 -14.95
C GLY A 42 22.74 -2.14 -14.41
N LEU A 43 23.25 -3.28 -14.85
CA LEU A 43 22.87 -4.59 -14.34
C LEU A 43 23.20 -4.73 -12.86
N ARG A 44 24.42 -4.35 -12.45
CA ARG A 44 24.83 -4.38 -11.05
C ARG A 44 23.92 -3.50 -10.19
N TRP A 45 23.62 -2.28 -10.65
CA TRP A 45 22.70 -1.39 -9.96
C TRP A 45 21.29 -2.01 -9.85
N LEU A 46 20.75 -2.58 -10.93
CA LEU A 46 19.44 -3.21 -10.95
C LEU A 46 19.32 -4.32 -9.92
N PHE A 47 20.30 -5.23 -9.86
CA PHE A 47 20.28 -6.34 -8.90
C PHE A 47 20.45 -5.87 -7.46
N LEU A 48 21.31 -4.88 -7.21
CA LEU A 48 21.50 -4.32 -5.86
C LEU A 48 20.22 -3.60 -5.35
N HIS A 49 19.49 -2.95 -6.24
CA HIS A 49 18.34 -2.15 -5.87
C HIS A 49 16.99 -2.85 -6.16
N LEU A 50 17.00 -4.09 -6.65
CA LEU A 50 15.76 -4.80 -7.04
C LEU A 50 14.73 -4.82 -5.91
N TYR A 51 15.17 -5.08 -4.67
CA TYR A 51 14.29 -5.08 -3.52
C TYR A 51 13.67 -3.69 -3.26
N SER A 52 14.48 -2.64 -3.28
CA SER A 52 14.01 -1.27 -3.04
C SER A 52 13.13 -0.73 -4.16
N LEU A 53 13.32 -1.21 -5.39
CA LEU A 53 12.46 -0.88 -6.53
C LEU A 53 11.05 -1.46 -6.40
N ILE A 54 10.93 -2.64 -5.80
CA ILE A 54 9.66 -3.34 -5.62
C ILE A 54 9.02 -2.98 -4.27
N ALA A 55 9.80 -2.96 -3.19
CA ALA A 55 9.34 -2.68 -1.82
C ALA A 55 9.27 -1.16 -1.54
N THR A 56 8.58 -0.43 -2.42
CA THR A 56 8.39 1.02 -2.26
C THR A 56 7.26 1.35 -1.29
N PRO A 57 7.19 2.59 -0.77
CA PRO A 57 6.04 3.05 0.02
C PRO A 57 4.70 2.84 -0.69
N LEU A 58 4.65 2.94 -2.02
CA LEU A 58 3.45 2.71 -2.81
C LEU A 58 2.95 1.27 -2.68
N THR A 59 3.84 0.29 -2.77
CA THR A 59 3.47 -1.13 -2.63
C THR A 59 3.07 -1.48 -1.20
N ALA A 60 3.75 -0.90 -0.21
CA ALA A 60 3.38 -1.05 1.20
C ALA A 60 1.99 -0.46 1.46
N CYS A 61 1.70 0.74 0.97
CA CYS A 61 0.37 1.34 1.03
C CYS A 61 -0.68 0.44 0.36
N ALA A 62 -0.41 -0.06 -0.85
CA ALA A 62 -1.34 -0.95 -1.56
C ALA A 62 -1.68 -2.21 -0.77
N LEU A 63 -0.69 -2.83 -0.10
CA LEU A 63 -0.90 -3.99 0.76
C LEU A 63 -1.77 -3.67 1.97
N VAL A 64 -1.48 -2.56 2.68
CA VAL A 64 -2.23 -2.14 3.87
C VAL A 64 -3.67 -1.79 3.50
N TYR A 65 -3.88 -1.03 2.42
CA TYR A 65 -5.23 -0.71 1.93
C TYR A 65 -6.00 -1.94 1.47
N ALA A 66 -5.36 -2.87 0.77
CA ALA A 66 -5.99 -4.12 0.34
C ALA A 66 -6.45 -4.96 1.54
N SER A 67 -5.62 -5.09 2.58
CA SER A 67 -5.98 -5.82 3.79
C SER A 67 -7.10 -5.13 4.57
N ALA A 68 -7.06 -3.79 4.70
CA ALA A 68 -8.11 -3.02 5.36
C ALA A 68 -9.45 -3.11 4.62
N ALA A 69 -9.45 -2.99 3.29
CA ALA A 69 -10.65 -3.14 2.47
C ALA A 69 -11.26 -4.55 2.58
N GLY A 70 -10.41 -5.58 2.61
CA GLY A 70 -10.85 -6.96 2.83
C GLY A 70 -11.48 -7.17 4.19
N ALA A 71 -10.88 -6.60 5.24
CA ALA A 71 -11.42 -6.63 6.58
C ALA A 71 -12.80 -5.95 6.66
N LEU A 72 -12.96 -4.78 6.04
CA LEU A 72 -14.24 -4.08 5.95
C LEU A 72 -15.32 -4.88 5.21
N GLU A 73 -14.97 -5.55 4.09
CA GLU A 73 -15.91 -6.42 3.39
C GLU A 73 -16.44 -7.56 4.28
N ILE A 74 -15.54 -8.17 5.06
CA ILE A 74 -15.94 -9.24 6.00
C ILE A 74 -16.83 -8.68 7.10
N CYS A 75 -16.48 -7.52 7.67
CA CYS A 75 -17.31 -6.83 8.65
C CYS A 75 -18.70 -6.49 8.11
N ALA A 76 -18.78 -6.01 6.86
CA ALA A 76 -20.05 -5.74 6.22
C ALA A 76 -20.90 -7.01 6.03
N ARG A 77 -20.30 -8.17 5.79
CA ARG A 77 -21.01 -9.46 5.74
C ARG A 77 -21.50 -9.90 7.12
N ILE A 78 -20.65 -9.74 8.15
CA ILE A 78 -21.04 -10.04 9.55
C ILE A 78 -22.22 -9.15 9.96
N PHE A 79 -22.15 -7.84 9.66
CA PHE A 79 -23.21 -6.89 9.97
C PHE A 79 -24.55 -7.26 9.30
N ARG A 80 -24.52 -7.60 8.00
CA ARG A 80 -25.72 -8.04 7.29
C ARG A 80 -26.35 -9.29 7.89
N ARG A 81 -25.55 -10.15 8.53
CA ARG A 81 -26.02 -11.39 9.14
C ARG A 81 -26.55 -11.17 10.56
N ASN A 82 -25.82 -10.39 11.36
CA ASN A 82 -26.08 -10.30 12.81
C ASN A 82 -26.82 -9.00 13.22
N GLY A 83 -26.73 -7.93 12.41
CA GLY A 83 -27.40 -6.65 12.67
C GLY A 83 -27.01 -5.92 13.97
N ASN A 84 -25.86 -6.27 14.56
CA ASN A 84 -25.47 -5.76 15.88
C ASN A 84 -24.92 -4.33 15.81
N HIS A 85 -25.77 -3.34 16.04
CA HIS A 85 -25.41 -1.92 16.03
C HIS A 85 -24.49 -1.52 17.19
N THR A 86 -24.62 -2.13 18.36
CA THR A 86 -23.78 -1.82 19.53
C THR A 86 -22.31 -2.09 19.24
N SER A 87 -21.99 -3.23 18.61
CA SER A 87 -20.62 -3.55 18.22
C SER A 87 -20.03 -2.56 17.20
N VAL A 88 -20.89 -1.99 16.33
CA VAL A 88 -20.44 -0.95 15.38
C VAL A 88 -20.04 0.32 16.13
N TRP A 89 -20.85 0.77 17.08
CA TRP A 89 -20.55 1.95 17.87
C TRP A 89 -19.27 1.78 18.71
N VAL A 90 -19.09 0.63 19.35
CA VAL A 90 -17.86 0.33 20.10
C VAL A 90 -16.62 0.34 19.19
N ALA A 91 -16.69 -0.27 18.01
CA ALA A 91 -15.59 -0.26 17.07
C ALA A 91 -15.32 1.15 16.52
N ALA A 92 -16.34 1.94 16.25
CA ALA A 92 -16.21 3.32 15.78
C ALA A 92 -15.60 4.24 16.85
N THR A 93 -16.02 4.14 18.11
CA THR A 93 -15.45 4.92 19.21
C THR A 93 -14.00 4.54 19.47
N ALA A 94 -13.65 3.26 19.39
CA ALA A 94 -12.25 2.80 19.48
C ALA A 94 -11.39 3.34 18.32
N ALA A 95 -11.93 3.37 17.10
CA ALA A 95 -11.24 3.95 15.95
C ALA A 95 -11.00 5.46 16.14
N LEU A 96 -12.00 6.21 16.63
CA LEU A 96 -11.85 7.63 16.93
C LEU A 96 -10.81 7.87 18.03
N ALA A 97 -10.81 7.06 19.09
CA ALA A 97 -9.79 7.13 20.14
C ALA A 97 -8.39 6.86 19.59
N LEU A 98 -8.21 5.86 18.72
CA LEU A 98 -6.93 5.58 18.05
C LEU A 98 -6.49 6.70 17.11
N CYS A 99 -7.43 7.37 16.42
CA CYS A 99 -7.12 8.54 15.60
C CYS A 99 -6.68 9.74 16.42
N SER A 100 -7.22 9.92 17.63
CA SER A 100 -6.87 11.06 18.48
C SER A 100 -5.43 11.03 18.98
N LEU A 101 -4.83 9.85 19.19
CA LEU A 101 -3.46 9.71 19.68
C LEU A 101 -2.40 10.34 18.75
N PRO A 102 -2.31 10.03 17.45
CA PRO A 102 -1.35 10.69 16.57
C PRO A 102 -1.65 12.17 16.36
N LEU A 103 -2.92 12.60 16.43
CA LEU A 103 -3.29 14.00 16.35
C LEU A 103 -2.83 14.77 17.58
N LEU A 104 -3.04 14.23 18.78
CA LEU A 104 -2.55 14.83 20.02
C LEU A 104 -1.02 14.92 20.04
N ALA A 105 -0.35 13.84 19.65
CA ALA A 105 1.11 13.83 19.54
C ALA A 105 1.61 14.86 18.51
N PHE A 106 0.88 15.13 17.43
CA PHE A 106 1.22 16.12 16.41
C PHE A 106 1.09 17.57 16.91
N ILE A 107 0.11 17.85 17.79
CA ILE A 107 -0.12 19.18 18.35
C ILE A 107 0.99 19.56 19.35
N MET A 108 1.60 18.59 20.03
CA MET A 108 2.65 18.86 21.03
C MET A 108 3.86 19.55 20.39
N PRO A 109 4.35 20.66 20.94
CA PRO A 109 5.57 21.31 20.51
C PRO A 109 6.78 20.37 20.71
N GLY A 110 7.68 20.28 19.71
CA GLY A 110 8.83 19.38 19.76
C GLY A 110 8.54 17.92 19.37
N SER A 111 7.33 17.61 18.92
CA SER A 111 7.00 16.27 18.44
C SER A 111 7.79 15.86 17.18
N PRO A 112 8.32 14.64 17.12
CA PRO A 112 8.98 14.10 15.92
C PRO A 112 8.05 13.96 14.72
N LEU A 113 6.73 14.10 14.93
CA LEU A 113 5.72 14.04 13.87
C LEU A 113 5.60 15.36 13.10
N ARG A 114 6.16 16.46 13.64
CA ARG A 114 6.25 17.74 12.93
C ARG A 114 7.44 17.77 11.97
N ALA A 115 7.46 18.74 11.07
CA ALA A 115 8.64 19.01 10.26
C ALA A 115 9.83 19.42 11.14
N ILE A 116 11.05 19.15 10.67
CA ILE A 116 12.30 19.54 11.37
C ILE A 116 12.32 21.05 11.64
N THR A 117 11.67 21.85 10.80
CA THR A 117 11.50 23.31 10.93
C THR A 117 10.46 23.72 11.99
N GLY A 118 9.79 22.76 12.65
CA GLY A 118 8.67 23.02 13.56
C GLY A 118 7.34 23.32 12.87
N GLY A 119 7.32 23.41 11.52
CA GLY A 119 6.12 23.65 10.73
C GLY A 119 5.16 22.46 10.72
N LEU A 120 3.90 22.74 10.36
CA LEU A 120 2.87 21.71 10.23
C LEU A 120 2.92 21.03 8.85
N TRP A 121 3.52 21.68 7.87
CA TRP A 121 3.61 21.19 6.50
C TRP A 121 4.97 21.56 5.86
N PRO A 122 5.60 20.67 5.09
CA PRO A 122 5.40 19.21 5.02
C PRO A 122 5.87 18.50 6.30
N SER A 123 5.13 17.50 6.78
CA SER A 123 5.49 16.79 8.02
C SER A 123 5.45 15.26 7.82
N PRO A 124 6.24 14.50 8.59
CA PRO A 124 6.20 13.04 8.56
C PRO A 124 4.81 12.45 8.82
N LEU A 125 4.01 13.10 9.68
CA LEU A 125 2.63 12.67 9.94
C LEU A 125 1.77 12.74 8.67
N VAL A 126 1.86 13.85 7.94
CA VAL A 126 1.01 14.04 6.75
C VAL A 126 1.36 13.03 5.65
N SER A 127 2.63 12.72 5.45
CA SER A 127 3.04 11.69 4.50
C SER A 127 2.64 10.28 4.94
N GLY A 128 2.62 10.00 6.25
CA GLY A 128 2.18 8.73 6.82
C GLY A 128 0.67 8.60 7.05
N LEU A 129 -0.09 9.71 6.99
CA LEU A 129 -1.51 9.75 7.32
C LEU A 129 -2.36 8.72 6.59
N PRO A 130 -2.19 8.49 5.27
CA PRO A 130 -2.96 7.48 4.56
C PRO A 130 -2.78 6.08 5.15
N VAL A 131 -1.55 5.69 5.47
CA VAL A 131 -1.24 4.38 6.05
C VAL A 131 -1.80 4.26 7.46
N ILE A 132 -1.68 5.31 8.27
CA ILE A 132 -2.23 5.36 9.63
C ILE A 132 -3.74 5.16 9.61
N ILE A 133 -4.46 5.87 8.74
CA ILE A 133 -5.92 5.72 8.59
C ILE A 133 -6.27 4.28 8.21
N ALA A 134 -5.58 3.69 7.25
CA ALA A 134 -5.85 2.32 6.82
C ALA A 134 -5.61 1.30 7.95
N LEU A 135 -4.56 1.49 8.76
CA LEU A 135 -4.28 0.64 9.91
C LEU A 135 -5.35 0.78 11.01
N ILE A 136 -5.82 2.00 11.28
CA ILE A 136 -6.88 2.26 12.26
C ILE A 136 -8.20 1.61 11.81
N VAL A 137 -8.56 1.76 10.53
CA VAL A 137 -9.73 1.11 9.94
C VAL A 137 -9.63 -0.40 10.05
N GLN A 138 -8.46 -0.96 9.79
CA GLN A 138 -8.21 -2.39 9.92
C GLN A 138 -8.33 -2.86 11.38
N ALA A 139 -7.78 -2.12 12.33
CA ALA A 139 -7.90 -2.41 13.76
C ALA A 139 -9.36 -2.37 14.23
N ALA A 140 -10.12 -1.35 13.81
CA ALA A 140 -11.54 -1.25 14.10
C ALA A 140 -12.34 -2.42 13.51
N ALA A 141 -12.02 -2.84 12.29
CA ALA A 141 -12.65 -3.99 11.65
C ALA A 141 -12.34 -5.30 12.40
N ILE A 142 -11.11 -5.48 12.87
CA ILE A 142 -10.72 -6.64 13.68
C ILE A 142 -11.48 -6.63 15.01
N LEU A 143 -11.55 -5.49 15.69
CA LEU A 143 -12.29 -5.34 16.95
C LEU A 143 -13.79 -5.66 16.75
N TYR A 144 -14.39 -5.14 15.68
CA TYR A 144 -15.79 -5.44 15.34
C TYR A 144 -16.03 -6.94 15.12
N ALA A 145 -15.15 -7.60 14.36
CA ALA A 145 -15.23 -9.04 14.12
C ALA A 145 -15.04 -9.85 15.40
N TYR A 146 -14.16 -9.40 16.30
CA TYR A 146 -13.94 -10.01 17.62
C TYR A 146 -15.20 -9.91 18.50
N LEU A 147 -15.79 -8.73 18.61
CA LEU A 147 -17.03 -8.49 19.38
C LEU A 147 -18.22 -9.33 18.88
N ASN A 148 -18.25 -9.65 17.59
CA ASN A 148 -19.27 -10.54 17.01
C ASN A 148 -18.92 -12.02 17.02
N LEU A 149 -17.90 -12.42 17.80
CA LEU A 149 -17.45 -13.82 17.96
C LEU A 149 -17.10 -14.50 16.62
N TYR A 150 -16.66 -13.71 15.63
CA TYR A 150 -16.28 -14.24 14.32
C TYR A 150 -14.98 -15.07 14.41
N PHE A 151 -14.06 -14.68 15.28
CA PHE A 151 -12.78 -15.35 15.47
C PHE A 151 -12.92 -16.56 16.41
N THR A 152 -13.29 -17.71 15.86
CA THR A 152 -13.32 -18.98 16.59
C THR A 152 -11.99 -19.75 16.46
N SER A 153 -11.10 -19.31 15.57
CA SER A 153 -9.78 -19.90 15.35
C SER A 153 -8.82 -18.90 14.72
N ALA A 154 -7.50 -19.11 14.92
CA ALA A 154 -6.46 -18.33 14.27
C ALA A 154 -6.58 -18.33 12.73
N GLY A 155 -7.07 -19.42 12.16
CA GLY A 155 -7.32 -19.51 10.71
C GLY A 155 -8.33 -18.51 10.20
N LYS A 156 -9.39 -18.19 10.95
CA LYS A 156 -10.36 -17.16 10.55
C LYS A 156 -9.77 -15.76 10.61
N PHE A 157 -8.91 -15.49 11.57
CA PHE A 157 -8.17 -14.23 11.64
C PHE A 157 -7.23 -14.06 10.43
N CYS A 158 -6.40 -15.06 10.14
CA CYS A 158 -5.53 -15.05 8.97
C CYS A 158 -6.34 -14.95 7.66
N PHE A 159 -7.48 -15.62 7.57
CA PHE A 159 -8.39 -15.54 6.42
C PHE A 159 -8.90 -14.11 6.23
N MET A 160 -9.30 -13.43 7.29
CA MET A 160 -9.77 -12.04 7.23
C MET A 160 -8.70 -11.11 6.67
N LEU A 161 -7.44 -11.22 7.15
CA LEU A 161 -6.34 -10.41 6.67
C LEU A 161 -5.96 -10.72 5.21
N SER A 162 -5.91 -12.01 4.86
CA SER A 162 -5.53 -12.44 3.51
C SER A 162 -6.63 -12.24 2.47
N TRP A 163 -7.88 -12.13 2.87
CA TRP A 163 -9.01 -11.96 1.95
C TRP A 163 -8.86 -10.74 1.06
N GLY A 164 -8.52 -9.59 1.66
CA GLY A 164 -8.29 -8.35 0.93
C GLY A 164 -7.12 -8.45 -0.04
N ILE A 165 -6.01 -9.02 0.41
CA ILE A 165 -4.82 -9.22 -0.43
C ILE A 165 -5.16 -10.07 -1.65
N ARG A 166 -5.89 -11.18 -1.48
CA ARG A 166 -6.34 -12.03 -2.60
C ARG A 166 -7.26 -11.28 -3.56
N ARG A 167 -8.20 -10.51 -3.02
CA ARG A 167 -9.20 -9.81 -3.84
C ARG A 167 -8.59 -8.68 -4.65
N TYR A 168 -7.65 -7.96 -4.06
CA TYR A 168 -7.00 -6.80 -4.65
C TYR A 168 -5.58 -7.09 -5.18
N ALA A 169 -5.21 -8.39 -5.32
CA ALA A 169 -3.90 -8.82 -5.78
C ALA A 169 -3.47 -8.14 -7.11
N ILE A 170 -4.41 -7.94 -8.03
CA ILE A 170 -4.17 -7.25 -9.30
C ILE A 170 -3.62 -5.84 -9.08
N TRP A 171 -4.20 -5.09 -8.14
CA TRP A 171 -3.78 -3.72 -7.84
C TRP A 171 -2.44 -3.66 -7.12
N ILE A 172 -2.16 -4.66 -6.26
CA ILE A 172 -0.87 -4.78 -5.59
C ILE A 172 0.23 -5.05 -6.61
N VAL A 173 0.02 -6.00 -7.53
CA VAL A 173 0.97 -6.30 -8.61
C VAL A 173 1.15 -5.11 -9.53
N ALA A 174 0.08 -4.38 -9.87
CA ALA A 174 0.17 -3.15 -10.65
C ALA A 174 1.01 -2.08 -9.95
N ALA A 175 0.83 -1.90 -8.63
CA ALA A 175 1.64 -0.97 -7.84
C ALA A 175 3.12 -1.36 -7.82
N MET A 176 3.44 -2.66 -7.70
CA MET A 176 4.80 -3.17 -7.77
C MET A 176 5.46 -2.90 -9.13
N LEU A 177 4.75 -3.16 -10.23
CA LEU A 177 5.26 -2.91 -11.58
C LEU A 177 5.44 -1.41 -11.85
N LEU A 178 4.50 -0.57 -11.43
CA LEU A 178 4.63 0.88 -11.55
C LEU A 178 5.81 1.42 -10.75
N SER A 179 6.03 0.92 -9.54
CA SER A 179 7.18 1.29 -8.72
C SER A 179 8.50 0.90 -9.38
N PHE A 180 8.55 -0.30 -9.95
CA PHE A 180 9.71 -0.78 -10.70
C PHE A 180 9.99 0.10 -11.92
N ILE A 181 8.98 0.39 -12.74
CA ILE A 181 9.11 1.26 -13.94
C ILE A 181 9.58 2.65 -13.51
N HIS A 182 8.96 3.24 -12.48
CA HIS A 182 9.34 4.56 -12.00
C HIS A 182 10.79 4.62 -11.53
N GLY A 183 11.20 3.66 -10.71
CA GLY A 183 12.57 3.60 -10.18
C GLY A 183 13.62 3.34 -11.26
N THR A 184 13.34 2.48 -12.24
CA THR A 184 14.25 2.22 -13.36
C THR A 184 14.35 3.42 -14.30
N LEU A 185 13.23 4.11 -14.58
CA LEU A 185 13.26 5.35 -15.37
C LEU A 185 14.07 6.45 -14.68
N HIS A 186 13.93 6.59 -13.38
CA HIS A 186 14.71 7.58 -12.61
C HIS A 186 16.21 7.30 -12.61
N TYR A 187 16.63 6.04 -12.76
CA TYR A 187 18.03 5.69 -12.91
C TYR A 187 18.56 5.98 -14.32
N VAL A 188 17.72 5.76 -15.36
CA VAL A 188 18.08 5.92 -16.77
C VAL A 188 18.21 7.39 -17.14
N LEU A 189 17.31 8.24 -16.65
CA LEU A 189 17.25 9.69 -16.91
C LEU A 189 18.12 10.47 -15.95
#